data_8918aad00d59fa811d424c0702515e79
#
_entry.id   8918aad00d59fa811d424c0702515e79
#
_cell.length_a   1.000
_cell.length_b   1.000
_cell.length_c   1.000
_cell.angle_alpha   90.00
_cell.angle_beta   90.00
_cell.angle_gamma   90.00
#
_symmetry.space_group_name_H-M   'P 1'
#
loop_
_entity.id
_entity.type
_entity.pdbx_description
1 polymer ?
#
loop_
_entity_poly.entity_id
_entity_poly.type
_entity_poly.pdbx_seq_one_letter_code
_entity_poly.pdbx_strand_id
1 'polypeptide(L)' 'DAILTKVKELYKNEEINDIDGVKIDFPDKWVHLRKSNTEPIIRVYSEAATPEAAEEIGQQIMKVIEDLAK' A
#
# COMPACT_ATOMS: atom_id res chain seq x y z
N ASP A 1 12.11 4.20 3.14
CA ASP A 1 12.24 2.76 2.95
C ASP A 1 12.21 2.40 1.47
N ALA A 2 13.15 1.55 1.04
CA ALA A 2 13.29 1.20 -0.38
C ALA A 2 12.04 0.52 -0.95
N ILE A 3 11.37 -0.30 -0.15
CA ILE A 3 10.16 -0.99 -0.60
C ILE A 3 9.05 0.01 -0.84
N LEU A 4 8.84 0.94 0.07
CA LEU A 4 7.81 1.96 -0.08
C LEU A 4 8.10 2.86 -1.28
N THR A 5 9.36 3.19 -1.52
CA THR A 5 9.76 3.98 -2.68
C THR A 5 9.41 3.25 -3.98
N LYS A 6 9.68 1.95 -4.04
CA LYS A 6 9.36 1.16 -5.22
C LYS A 6 7.85 1.03 -5.44
N VAL A 7 7.08 0.91 -4.37
CA VAL A 7 5.62 0.88 -4.47
C VAL A 7 5.11 2.19 -5.05
N LYS A 8 5.65 3.32 -4.60
CA LYS A 8 5.28 4.64 -5.15
C LYS A 8 5.54 4.69 -6.65
N GLU A 9 6.66 4.17 -7.11
CA GLU A 9 6.97 4.15 -8.53
C GLU A 9 6.01 3.28 -9.34
N LEU A 10 5.63 2.13 -8.79
CA LEU A 10 4.71 1.22 -9.47
C LEU A 10 3.32 1.84 -9.64
N TYR A 11 2.90 2.66 -8.70
CA TYR A 11 1.57 3.27 -8.71
C TYR A 11 1.61 4.78 -8.95
N LYS A 12 2.64 5.25 -9.63
CA LYS A 12 2.83 6.70 -9.85
C LYS A 12 1.73 7.35 -10.66
N ASN A 13 0.94 6.58 -11.40
CA ASN A 13 -0.18 7.10 -12.16
C ASN A 13 -1.42 7.33 -11.29
N GLU A 14 -1.40 6.85 -10.06
CA GLU A 14 -2.48 7.07 -9.10
C GLU A 14 -2.12 8.25 -8.21
N GLU A 15 -3.08 8.74 -7.44
CA GLU A 15 -2.82 9.83 -6.51
C GLU A 15 -2.12 9.26 -5.27
N ILE A 16 -0.94 9.77 -4.96
CA ILE A 16 -0.12 9.26 -3.86
C ILE A 16 0.14 10.37 -2.85
N ASN A 17 -0.10 10.05 -1.56
CA ASN A 17 0.25 10.91 -0.45
C ASN A 17 1.28 10.17 0.40
N ASP A 18 2.47 10.75 0.57
CA ASP A 18 3.55 10.12 1.28
C ASP A 18 3.97 10.87 2.56
N ILE A 19 3.09 11.71 3.08
CA ILE A 19 3.39 12.49 4.30
C ILE A 19 3.57 11.55 5.52
N ASP A 20 2.71 10.53 5.62
CA ASP A 20 2.77 9.56 6.72
C ASP A 20 2.64 8.16 6.12
N GLY A 21 3.78 7.56 5.77
CA GLY A 21 3.79 6.32 5.03
C GLY A 21 3.47 6.59 3.56
N VAL A 22 2.85 5.64 2.90
CA VAL A 22 2.44 5.78 1.50
C VAL A 22 0.96 5.46 1.37
N LYS A 23 0.17 6.43 1.03
CA LYS A 23 -1.26 6.24 0.76
C LYS A 23 -1.52 6.40 -0.72
N ILE A 24 -2.15 5.39 -1.31
CA ILE A 24 -2.47 5.39 -2.74
C ILE A 24 -3.98 5.47 -2.88
N ASP A 25 -4.45 6.52 -3.55
CA ASP A 25 -5.89 6.72 -3.78
C ASP A 25 -6.26 6.30 -5.19
N PHE A 26 -7.12 5.29 -5.27
CA PHE A 26 -7.73 4.86 -6.53
C PHE A 26 -9.11 5.52 -6.65
N PRO A 27 -9.73 5.48 -7.82
CA PRO A 27 -11.04 6.14 -7.99
C PRO A 27 -12.13 5.68 -7.03
N ASP A 28 -12.09 4.40 -6.60
CA ASP A 28 -13.15 3.82 -5.77
C ASP A 28 -12.62 3.18 -4.48
N LYS A 29 -11.35 3.36 -4.17
CA LYS A 29 -10.75 2.74 -3.00
C LYS A 29 -9.41 3.40 -2.68
N TRP A 30 -8.85 3.05 -1.51
CA TRP A 30 -7.51 3.49 -1.18
C TRP A 30 -6.79 2.40 -0.38
N VAL A 31 -5.46 2.47 -0.40
CA VAL A 31 -4.61 1.61 0.42
C VAL A 31 -3.53 2.47 1.08
N HIS A 32 -3.22 2.18 2.32
CA HIS A 32 -2.24 2.93 3.10
C HIS A 32 -1.20 1.97 3.66
N LEU A 33 0.05 2.20 3.32
CA LEU A 33 1.18 1.39 3.78
C LEU A 33 1.97 2.19 4.81
N ARG A 34 2.18 1.60 5.98
CA ARG A 34 2.95 2.23 7.05
C ARG A 34 4.02 1.29 7.56
N LYS A 35 5.22 1.82 7.73
CA LYS A 35 6.31 1.06 8.33
C LYS A 35 6.11 1.05 9.84
N SER A 36 6.25 -0.13 10.47
CA SER A 36 6.19 -0.24 11.91
C SER A 36 7.48 0.29 12.52
N ASN A 37 7.37 1.01 13.64
CA ASN A 37 8.54 1.53 14.36
C ASN A 37 9.19 0.47 15.25
N THR A 38 8.45 -0.58 15.58
CA THR A 38 8.92 -1.60 16.54
C THR A 38 9.30 -2.92 15.89
N GLU A 39 8.86 -3.14 14.65
CA GLU A 39 9.12 -4.40 13.94
C GLU A 39 9.46 -4.08 12.49
N PRO A 40 10.27 -4.91 11.82
CA PRO A 40 10.63 -4.68 10.42
C PRO A 40 9.52 -5.16 9.47
N ILE A 41 8.30 -4.70 9.72
CA ILE A 41 7.15 -5.07 8.90
C ILE A 41 6.47 -3.80 8.37
N ILE A 42 5.74 -3.98 7.29
CA ILE A 42 4.93 -2.91 6.71
C ILE A 42 3.46 -3.26 6.95
N ARG A 43 2.73 -2.34 7.57
CA ARG A 43 1.31 -2.53 7.80
C ARG A 43 0.54 -1.99 6.60
N VAL A 44 -0.47 -2.74 6.19
CA VAL A 44 -1.30 -2.38 5.04
C VAL A 44 -2.74 -2.19 5.51
N TYR A 45 -3.27 -1.00 5.29
CA TYR A 45 -4.67 -0.67 5.56
C TYR A 45 -5.35 -0.38 4.22
N SER A 46 -6.57 -0.85 4.07
CA SER A 46 -7.30 -0.61 2.82
C SER A 46 -8.77 -0.38 3.10
N GLU A 47 -9.40 0.39 2.21
CA GLU A 47 -10.84 0.63 2.27
C GLU A 47 -11.38 0.73 0.86
N ALA A 48 -12.59 0.22 0.67
CA ALA A 48 -13.25 0.23 -0.63
C ALA A 48 -14.76 0.24 -0.42
N ALA A 49 -15.52 0.21 -1.51
CA ALA A 49 -16.98 0.22 -1.44
C ALA A 49 -17.54 -1.03 -0.75
N THR A 50 -16.84 -2.17 -0.86
CA THR A 50 -17.24 -3.41 -0.20
C THR A 50 -16.07 -4.00 0.57
N PRO A 51 -16.33 -4.82 1.62
CA PRO A 51 -15.26 -5.50 2.33
C PRO A 51 -14.43 -6.41 1.43
N GLU A 52 -15.06 -7.06 0.47
CA GLU A 52 -14.36 -7.95 -0.46
C GLU A 52 -13.37 -7.18 -1.33
N ALA A 53 -13.77 -6.02 -1.83
CA ALA A 53 -12.88 -5.18 -2.65
C ALA A 53 -11.72 -4.63 -1.82
N ALA A 54 -11.98 -4.25 -0.57
CA ALA A 54 -10.93 -3.78 0.33
C ALA A 54 -9.91 -4.88 0.60
N GLU A 55 -10.37 -6.10 0.87
CA GLU A 55 -9.50 -7.23 1.10
C GLU A 55 -8.67 -7.57 -0.14
N GLU A 56 -9.30 -7.52 -1.30
CA GLU A 56 -8.63 -7.82 -2.56
C GLU A 56 -7.47 -6.86 -2.82
N ILE A 57 -7.69 -5.55 -2.69
CA ILE A 57 -6.62 -4.59 -2.91
C ILE A 57 -5.52 -4.72 -1.86
N GLY A 58 -5.89 -5.00 -0.60
CA GLY A 58 -4.92 -5.22 0.45
C GLY A 58 -4.02 -6.41 0.15
N GLN A 59 -4.60 -7.52 -0.29
CA GLN A 59 -3.83 -8.73 -0.63
C GLN A 59 -2.93 -8.48 -1.85
N GLN A 60 -3.43 -7.76 -2.84
CA GLN A 60 -2.65 -7.42 -4.02
C GLN A 60 -1.40 -6.61 -3.64
N ILE A 61 -1.56 -5.62 -2.78
CA ILE A 61 -0.46 -4.79 -2.34
C ILE A 61 0.52 -5.60 -1.48
N MET A 62 0.02 -6.48 -0.61
CA MET A 62 0.90 -7.32 0.20
C MET A 62 1.75 -8.23 -0.67
N LYS A 63 1.19 -8.76 -1.74
CA LYS A 63 1.95 -9.59 -2.67
C LYS A 63 3.04 -8.78 -3.37
N VAL A 64 2.73 -7.56 -3.75
CA VAL A 64 3.73 -6.65 -4.35
C VAL A 64 4.88 -6.42 -3.38
N ILE A 65 4.55 -6.16 -2.11
CA ILE A 65 5.56 -5.94 -1.08
C ILE A 65 6.45 -7.19 -0.91
N GLU A 66 5.86 -8.37 -0.88
CA GLU A 66 6.61 -9.61 -0.78
C GLU A 66 7.56 -9.80 -1.96
N ASP A 67 7.08 -9.52 -3.16
CA ASP A 67 7.91 -9.63 -4.36
C ASP A 67 9.07 -8.64 -4.34
N LEU A 68 8.84 -7.43 -3.86
CA LEU A 68 9.88 -6.42 -3.77
C LEU A 68 10.90 -6.72 -2.67
N ALA A 69 10.51 -7.50 -1.67
CA ALA A 69 11.38 -7.85 -0.56
C ALA A 69 12.28 -9.05 -0.84
N LYS A 70 12.07 -9.73 -1.94
CA LYS A 70 12.92 -10.89 -2.33
C LYS A 70 14.29 -10.47 -2.82
#